data_f754cfa6c1b2b864a0df1be9aca1afc2
#
_entry.id   f754cfa6c1b2b864a0df1be9aca1afc2
#
_cell.length_a   1.000
_cell.length_b   1.000
_cell.length_c   1.000
_cell.angle_alpha   90.00
_cell.angle_beta   90.00
_cell.angle_gamma   90.00
#
_symmetry.space_group_name_H-M   'P 1'
#
loop_
_entity.id
_entity.type
_entity.pdbx_description
1 polymer ?
#
loop_
_entity_poly.entity_id
_entity_poly.type
_entity_poly.pdbx_seq_one_letter_code
_entity_poly.pdbx_strand_id
1 'polypeptide(L)'
;MIVVSDTSPVLALAAIGQLELLRSLFDEVVIPEAVNRELTNRNPDSLPLPSWLRSQHASDQNLVTSLLAEIDLAEAEAIALAIELHADLLLIDERIGRKVAQQRGLAYTGLIGVLLEAKRRGYLPAVRPLLDDLFTKAGFRISMRLRKHTLTLAGEGDA
;
A
#
# COMPACT_ATOMS: atom_id res chain seq x y z
N MET A 1 -12.16 11.14 0.58
CA MET A 1 -11.04 10.54 1.31
C MET A 1 -9.75 10.69 0.49
N ILE A 2 -8.70 11.19 1.11
CA ILE A 2 -7.39 11.32 0.45
C ILE A 2 -6.52 10.15 0.91
N VAL A 3 -6.06 9.34 -0.05
CA VAL A 3 -5.22 8.15 0.21
C VAL A 3 -3.92 8.30 -0.56
N VAL A 4 -2.80 8.13 0.15
CA VAL A 4 -1.45 8.12 -0.44
C VAL A 4 -0.88 6.73 -0.29
N SER A 5 -0.19 6.22 -1.31
CA SER A 5 0.41 4.89 -1.27
C SER A 5 1.91 4.89 -1.54
N ASP A 6 2.62 4.05 -0.80
CA ASP A 6 3.96 3.61 -1.10
C ASP A 6 3.94 2.56 -2.23
N THR A 7 5.12 2.13 -2.68
CA THR A 7 5.29 1.22 -3.83
C THR A 7 4.74 -0.18 -3.59
N SER A 8 5.08 -0.79 -2.45
CA SER A 8 4.82 -2.22 -2.20
C SER A 8 3.36 -2.63 -2.30
N PRO A 9 2.39 -1.88 -1.71
CA PRO A 9 0.99 -2.30 -1.81
C PRO A 9 0.48 -2.32 -3.25
N VAL A 10 0.89 -1.34 -4.07
CA VAL A 10 0.49 -1.26 -5.48
C VAL A 10 1.09 -2.41 -6.28
N LEU A 11 2.41 -2.64 -6.13
CA LEU A 11 3.10 -3.72 -6.83
C LEU A 11 2.51 -5.09 -6.50
N ALA A 12 2.27 -5.35 -5.22
CA ALA A 12 1.75 -6.63 -4.77
C ALA A 12 0.36 -6.90 -5.32
N LEU A 13 -0.54 -5.91 -5.26
CA LEU A 13 -1.89 -6.04 -5.80
C LEU A 13 -1.87 -6.21 -7.32
N ALA A 14 -1.02 -5.47 -8.02
CA ALA A 14 -0.87 -5.62 -9.47
C ALA A 14 -0.40 -7.03 -9.84
N ALA A 15 0.55 -7.58 -9.08
CA ALA A 15 1.09 -8.92 -9.33
C ALA A 15 0.05 -10.02 -9.22
N ILE A 16 -0.97 -9.85 -8.41
CA ILE A 16 -2.06 -10.83 -8.25
C ILE A 16 -3.33 -10.45 -9.01
N GLY A 17 -3.26 -9.45 -9.88
CA GLY A 17 -4.40 -9.03 -10.70
C GLY A 17 -5.53 -8.35 -9.91
N GLN A 18 -5.22 -7.74 -8.76
CA GLN A 18 -6.21 -7.16 -7.86
C GLN A 18 -6.02 -5.66 -7.62
N LEU A 19 -5.34 -4.97 -8.53
CA LEU A 19 -5.08 -3.53 -8.38
C LEU A 19 -6.39 -2.72 -8.28
N GLU A 20 -7.44 -3.15 -8.98
CA GLU A 20 -8.74 -2.48 -8.98
C GLU A 20 -9.40 -2.43 -7.59
N LEU A 21 -8.98 -3.26 -6.65
CA LEU A 21 -9.48 -3.17 -5.27
C LEU A 21 -9.23 -1.79 -4.67
N LEU A 22 -8.10 -1.16 -5.01
CA LEU A 22 -7.78 0.17 -4.51
C LEU A 22 -8.78 1.21 -5.03
N ARG A 23 -9.16 1.10 -6.29
CA ARG A 23 -10.17 1.97 -6.87
C ARG A 23 -11.54 1.75 -6.21
N SER A 24 -11.92 0.49 -6.04
CA SER A 24 -13.20 0.15 -5.40
C SER A 24 -13.30 0.68 -3.97
N LEU A 25 -12.19 0.61 -3.21
CA LEU A 25 -12.16 1.04 -1.82
C LEU A 25 -12.04 2.56 -1.67
N PHE A 26 -11.25 3.23 -2.53
CA PHE A 26 -10.79 4.59 -2.29
C PHE A 26 -11.12 5.59 -3.39
N ASP A 27 -11.63 5.15 -4.52
CA ASP A 27 -11.88 5.92 -5.76
C ASP A 27 -10.59 6.39 -6.42
N GLU A 28 -9.76 7.13 -5.70
CA GLU A 28 -8.50 7.68 -6.20
C GLU A 28 -7.40 7.45 -5.16
N VAL A 29 -6.22 7.10 -5.65
CA VAL A 29 -5.02 6.94 -4.82
C VAL A 29 -3.92 7.83 -5.39
N VAL A 30 -3.23 8.57 -4.53
CA VAL A 30 -2.13 9.44 -4.90
C VAL A 30 -0.81 8.76 -4.58
N ILE A 31 0.14 8.83 -5.50
CA ILE A 31 1.49 8.29 -5.30
C ILE A 31 2.51 9.39 -5.52
N PRO A 32 3.61 9.43 -4.75
CA PRO A 32 4.69 10.38 -5.01
C PRO A 32 5.51 9.98 -6.24
N GLU A 33 6.32 10.89 -6.74
CA GLU A 33 7.14 10.67 -7.94
C GLU A 33 8.07 9.47 -7.82
N ALA A 34 8.71 9.29 -6.65
CA ALA A 34 9.61 8.14 -6.45
C ALA A 34 8.87 6.81 -6.57
N VAL A 35 7.64 6.74 -6.06
CA VAL A 35 6.79 5.55 -6.22
C VAL A 35 6.45 5.33 -7.70
N ASN A 36 6.07 6.39 -8.39
CA ASN A 36 5.79 6.31 -9.82
C ASN A 36 6.99 5.77 -10.61
N ARG A 37 8.20 6.26 -10.32
CA ARG A 37 9.42 5.77 -10.95
C ARG A 37 9.68 4.30 -10.66
N GLU A 38 9.52 3.87 -9.41
CA GLU A 38 9.71 2.46 -9.03
C GLU A 38 8.73 1.54 -9.75
N LEU A 39 7.46 1.94 -9.83
CA LEU A 39 6.43 1.16 -10.51
C LEU A 39 6.75 1.03 -12.00
N THR A 40 7.16 2.12 -12.63
CA THR A 40 7.51 2.15 -14.06
C THR A 40 8.76 1.33 -14.35
N ASN A 41 9.79 1.45 -13.50
CA ASN A 41 11.08 0.76 -13.72
C ASN A 41 10.98 -0.75 -13.51
N ARG A 42 10.17 -1.20 -12.55
CA ARG A 42 10.02 -2.63 -12.25
C ARG A 42 9.18 -3.36 -13.28
N ASN A 43 8.39 -2.63 -14.04
CA ASN A 43 7.54 -3.23 -15.07
C ASN A 43 7.53 -2.34 -16.30
N PRO A 44 8.68 -2.25 -17.03
CA PRO A 44 8.82 -1.34 -18.19
C PRO A 44 7.88 -1.66 -19.32
N ASP A 45 7.39 -2.92 -19.41
CA ASP A 45 6.43 -3.34 -20.43
C ASP A 45 4.98 -3.12 -19.97
N SER A 46 4.80 -2.63 -18.75
CA SER A 46 3.45 -2.37 -18.25
C SER A 46 2.82 -1.20 -19.00
N LEU A 47 1.52 -1.29 -19.14
CA LEU A 47 0.71 -0.19 -19.63
C LEU A 47 0.84 1.03 -18.69
N PRO A 48 0.53 2.25 -19.16
CA PRO A 48 0.47 3.42 -18.28
C PRO A 48 -0.37 3.13 -17.05
N LEU A 49 -0.02 3.74 -15.92
CA LEU A 49 -0.79 3.59 -14.70
C LEU A 49 -2.23 4.07 -14.93
N PRO A 50 -3.22 3.43 -14.29
CA PRO A 50 -4.61 3.88 -14.41
C PRO A 50 -4.77 5.32 -13.94
N SER A 51 -5.72 6.03 -14.53
CA SER A 51 -5.93 7.46 -14.23
C SER A 51 -6.28 7.75 -12.76
N TRP A 52 -6.87 6.77 -12.07
CA TRP A 52 -7.22 6.90 -10.66
C TRP A 52 -6.02 6.72 -9.71
N LEU A 53 -4.87 6.28 -10.23
CA LEU A 53 -3.60 6.19 -9.49
C LEU A 53 -2.73 7.37 -9.94
N ARG A 54 -2.90 8.50 -9.28
CA ARG A 54 -2.37 9.79 -9.71
C ARG A 54 -1.03 10.10 -9.06
N SER A 55 -0.03 10.45 -9.88
CA SER A 55 1.28 10.88 -9.40
C SER A 55 1.25 12.35 -8.99
N GLN A 56 1.87 12.68 -7.87
CA GLN A 56 2.01 14.06 -7.40
C GLN A 56 3.37 14.28 -6.75
N HIS A 57 3.96 15.45 -6.99
CA HIS A 57 5.25 15.82 -6.39
C HIS A 57 5.07 16.17 -4.91
N ALA A 58 5.97 15.66 -4.06
CA ALA A 58 6.05 16.05 -2.66
C ALA A 58 6.79 17.39 -2.56
N SER A 59 6.12 18.45 -2.12
CA SER A 59 6.69 19.80 -2.13
C SER A 59 7.70 20.03 -1.01
N ASP A 60 7.52 19.39 0.15
CA ASP A 60 8.40 19.59 1.30
C ASP A 60 9.66 18.72 1.21
N GLN A 61 10.60 19.15 0.38
CA GLN A 61 11.85 18.42 0.15
C GLN A 61 12.78 18.42 1.38
N ASN A 62 12.64 19.37 2.27
CA ASN A 62 13.41 19.37 3.53
C ASN A 62 12.95 18.23 4.43
N LEU A 63 11.65 18.00 4.50
CA LEU A 63 11.10 16.87 5.25
C LEU A 63 11.51 15.54 4.62
N VAL A 64 11.40 15.41 3.29
CA VAL A 64 11.85 14.22 2.57
C VAL A 64 13.30 13.90 2.93
N THR A 65 14.19 14.89 2.82
CA THR A 65 15.61 14.71 3.12
C THR A 65 15.85 14.26 4.56
N SER A 66 15.14 14.84 5.52
CA SER A 66 15.30 14.45 6.92
C SER A 66 14.83 13.02 7.17
N LEU A 67 13.79 12.55 6.48
CA LEU A 67 13.27 11.19 6.63
C LEU A 67 14.22 10.12 6.04
N LEU A 68 15.09 10.51 5.09
CA LEU A 68 16.04 9.58 4.48
C LEU A 68 17.06 9.01 5.48
N ALA A 69 17.16 9.58 6.67
CA ALA A 69 18.00 9.02 7.73
C ALA A 69 17.49 7.66 8.23
N GLU A 70 16.20 7.38 8.07
CA GLU A 70 15.57 6.17 8.61
C GLU A 70 14.93 5.27 7.54
N ILE A 71 14.45 5.85 6.43
CA ILE A 71 13.66 5.16 5.42
C ILE A 71 14.15 5.52 4.01
N ASP A 72 13.71 4.76 3.01
CA ASP A 72 14.11 5.02 1.62
C ASP A 72 13.34 6.20 1.01
N LEU A 73 13.74 6.59 -0.20
CA LEU A 73 13.19 7.78 -0.87
C LEU A 73 11.68 7.65 -1.13
N ALA A 74 11.22 6.49 -1.62
CA ALA A 74 9.80 6.30 -1.93
C ALA A 74 8.95 6.41 -0.67
N GLU A 75 9.36 5.78 0.43
CA GLU A 75 8.67 5.89 1.71
C GLU A 75 8.71 7.32 2.25
N ALA A 76 9.86 7.98 2.16
CA ALA A 76 10.03 9.36 2.62
C ALA A 76 9.10 10.31 1.87
N GLU A 77 9.03 10.19 0.55
CA GLU A 77 8.13 11.00 -0.26
C GLU A 77 6.66 10.69 0.02
N ALA A 78 6.32 9.41 0.22
CA ALA A 78 4.94 9.03 0.54
C ALA A 78 4.49 9.63 1.88
N ILE A 79 5.33 9.59 2.91
CA ILE A 79 5.02 10.17 4.21
C ILE A 79 4.91 11.69 4.11
N ALA A 80 5.87 12.35 3.45
CA ALA A 80 5.85 13.79 3.28
C ALA A 80 4.60 14.25 2.50
N LEU A 81 4.25 13.54 1.44
CA LEU A 81 3.06 13.84 0.64
C LEU A 81 1.78 13.63 1.45
N ALA A 82 1.70 12.56 2.24
CA ALA A 82 0.55 12.32 3.11
C ALA A 82 0.35 13.45 4.13
N ILE A 83 1.43 13.95 4.71
CA ILE A 83 1.38 15.09 5.63
C ILE A 83 0.91 16.35 4.90
N GLU A 84 1.50 16.64 3.75
CA GLU A 84 1.19 17.82 2.94
C GLU A 84 -0.28 17.85 2.52
N LEU A 85 -0.83 16.73 2.11
CA LEU A 85 -2.21 16.60 1.64
C LEU A 85 -3.23 16.41 2.77
N HIS A 86 -2.78 16.31 4.00
CA HIS A 86 -3.62 15.91 5.13
C HIS A 86 -4.37 14.62 4.81
N ALA A 87 -3.64 13.61 4.33
CA ALA A 87 -4.21 12.35 3.88
C ALA A 87 -4.98 11.66 5.01
N ASP A 88 -6.11 11.07 4.64
CA ASP A 88 -6.91 10.27 5.55
C ASP A 88 -6.27 8.91 5.82
N LEU A 89 -5.48 8.41 4.87
CA LEU A 89 -4.85 7.11 4.97
C LEU A 89 -3.58 7.04 4.14
N LEU A 90 -2.55 6.40 4.69
CA LEU A 90 -1.30 6.07 4.01
C LEU A 90 -1.19 4.56 3.90
N LEU A 91 -0.98 4.06 2.69
CA LEU A 91 -0.75 2.63 2.44
C LEU A 91 0.76 2.37 2.47
N ILE A 92 1.22 1.63 3.46
CA ILE A 92 2.63 1.35 3.67
C ILE A 92 2.80 0.03 4.42
N ASP A 93 3.70 -0.83 3.95
CA ASP A 93 3.93 -2.15 4.55
C ASP A 93 5.21 -2.23 5.37
N GLU A 94 6.24 -1.44 5.02
CA GLU A 94 7.53 -1.51 5.69
C GLU A 94 7.44 -1.13 7.16
N ARG A 95 8.05 -1.95 8.02
CA ARG A 95 7.97 -1.78 9.47
C ARG A 95 8.46 -0.41 9.95
N ILE A 96 9.63 0.01 9.46
CA ILE A 96 10.22 1.28 9.90
C ILE A 96 9.41 2.45 9.34
N GLY A 97 8.96 2.36 8.10
CA GLY A 97 8.08 3.37 7.50
C GLY A 97 6.77 3.53 8.28
N ARG A 98 6.17 2.43 8.72
CA ARG A 98 4.94 2.47 9.55
C ARG A 98 5.20 3.14 10.89
N LYS A 99 6.35 2.87 11.50
CA LYS A 99 6.73 3.50 12.75
C LYS A 99 6.87 5.02 12.59
N VAL A 100 7.53 5.46 11.52
CA VAL A 100 7.69 6.88 11.22
C VAL A 100 6.33 7.53 10.95
N ALA A 101 5.46 6.86 10.18
CA ALA A 101 4.10 7.34 9.92
C ALA A 101 3.31 7.53 11.22
N GLN A 102 3.40 6.57 12.13
CA GLN A 102 2.76 6.64 13.43
C GLN A 102 3.28 7.83 14.26
N GLN A 103 4.59 8.02 14.28
CA GLN A 103 5.23 9.15 14.98
C GLN A 103 4.77 10.50 14.44
N ARG A 104 4.41 10.56 13.17
CA ARG A 104 3.93 11.77 12.50
C ARG A 104 2.41 11.93 12.57
N GLY A 105 1.73 11.06 13.29
CA GLY A 105 0.28 11.17 13.47
C GLY A 105 -0.54 10.76 12.26
N LEU A 106 0.03 10.02 11.32
CA LEU A 106 -0.67 9.54 10.13
C LEU A 106 -1.42 8.25 10.42
N ALA A 107 -2.65 8.14 9.91
CA ALA A 107 -3.34 6.86 9.84
C ALA A 107 -2.72 6.04 8.71
N TYR A 108 -2.41 4.80 8.96
CA TYR A 108 -1.79 3.93 7.96
C TYR A 108 -2.35 2.52 8.01
N THR A 109 -2.26 1.83 6.88
CA THR A 109 -2.53 0.40 6.79
C THR A 109 -1.62 -0.21 5.73
N GLY A 110 -1.48 -1.53 5.76
CA GLY A 110 -0.72 -2.26 4.76
C GLY A 110 -1.63 -3.09 3.86
N LEU A 111 -1.02 -3.96 3.08
CA LEU A 111 -1.69 -4.83 2.13
C LEU A 111 -2.76 -5.71 2.80
N ILE A 112 -2.42 -6.30 3.95
CA ILE A 112 -3.34 -7.16 4.69
C ILE A 112 -4.61 -6.38 5.09
N GLY A 113 -4.44 -5.16 5.60
CA GLY A 113 -5.57 -4.30 5.96
C GLY A 113 -6.45 -3.96 4.78
N VAL A 114 -5.84 -3.72 3.61
CA VAL A 114 -6.58 -3.48 2.36
C VAL A 114 -7.44 -4.69 2.00
N LEU A 115 -6.88 -5.90 2.06
CA LEU A 115 -7.62 -7.12 1.73
C LEU A 115 -8.78 -7.37 2.70
N LEU A 116 -8.54 -7.16 4.00
CA LEU A 116 -9.58 -7.33 5.02
C LEU A 116 -10.73 -6.34 4.81
N GLU A 117 -10.41 -5.10 4.52
CA GLU A 117 -11.43 -4.07 4.26
C GLU A 117 -12.20 -4.37 2.98
N ALA A 118 -11.52 -4.85 1.94
CA ALA A 118 -12.17 -5.25 0.69
C ALA A 118 -13.18 -6.39 0.92
N LYS A 119 -12.82 -7.38 1.72
CA LYS A 119 -13.75 -8.44 2.07
C LYS A 119 -14.94 -7.90 2.89
N ARG A 120 -14.66 -7.07 3.88
CA ARG A 120 -15.71 -6.49 4.73
C ARG A 120 -16.76 -5.74 3.91
N ARG A 121 -16.32 -5.04 2.87
CA ARG A 121 -17.22 -4.28 1.98
C ARG A 121 -17.83 -5.10 0.86
N GLY A 122 -17.52 -6.38 0.78
CA GLY A 122 -18.09 -7.27 -0.24
C GLY A 122 -17.40 -7.24 -1.60
N TYR A 123 -16.21 -6.64 -1.70
CA TYR A 123 -15.44 -6.63 -2.95
C TYR A 123 -14.64 -7.90 -3.18
N LEU A 124 -14.49 -8.72 -2.14
CA LEU A 124 -13.83 -10.02 -2.21
C LEU A 124 -14.70 -11.07 -1.52
N PRO A 125 -14.85 -12.26 -2.12
CA PRO A 125 -15.55 -13.36 -1.45
C PRO A 125 -14.70 -14.00 -0.34
N ALA A 126 -13.37 -14.00 -0.51
CA ALA A 126 -12.44 -14.63 0.44
C ALA A 126 -11.06 -14.00 0.34
N VAL A 127 -10.34 -13.94 1.47
CA VAL A 127 -8.97 -13.43 1.55
C VAL A 127 -7.95 -14.54 1.33
N ARG A 128 -8.25 -15.78 1.75
CA ARG A 128 -7.32 -16.91 1.70
C ARG A 128 -6.67 -17.11 0.32
N PRO A 129 -7.41 -17.18 -0.80
CA PRO A 129 -6.78 -17.39 -2.11
C PRO A 129 -5.81 -16.27 -2.47
N LEU A 130 -6.09 -15.04 -2.05
CA LEU A 130 -5.22 -13.89 -2.34
C LEU A 130 -3.94 -13.93 -1.51
N LEU A 131 -4.00 -14.42 -0.27
CA LEU A 131 -2.79 -14.63 0.53
C LEU A 131 -1.87 -15.65 -0.11
N ASP A 132 -2.44 -16.73 -0.67
CA ASP A 132 -1.67 -17.74 -1.39
C ASP A 132 -1.05 -17.15 -2.65
N ASP A 133 -1.79 -16.38 -3.43
CA ASP A 133 -1.29 -15.71 -4.64
C ASP A 133 -0.19 -14.68 -4.30
N LEU A 134 -0.34 -13.94 -3.23
CA LEU A 134 0.67 -12.98 -2.79
C LEU A 134 1.99 -13.67 -2.49
N PHE A 135 1.95 -14.83 -1.85
CA PHE A 135 3.15 -15.62 -1.57
C PHE A 135 3.79 -16.13 -2.87
N THR A 136 3.00 -16.77 -3.75
CA THR A 136 3.51 -17.44 -4.94
C THR A 136 3.84 -16.49 -6.09
N LYS A 137 3.05 -15.45 -6.29
CA LYS A 137 3.17 -14.55 -7.47
C LYS A 137 3.88 -13.25 -7.16
N ALA A 138 3.74 -12.73 -5.94
CA ALA A 138 4.31 -11.44 -5.56
C ALA A 138 5.52 -11.56 -4.61
N GLY A 139 5.83 -12.76 -4.12
CA GLY A 139 6.89 -12.96 -3.13
C GLY A 139 6.62 -12.29 -1.80
N PHE A 140 5.36 -11.98 -1.51
CA PHE A 140 4.96 -11.32 -0.28
C PHE A 140 4.84 -12.36 0.82
N ARG A 141 5.75 -12.30 1.79
CA ARG A 141 5.84 -13.28 2.87
C ARG A 141 5.26 -12.74 4.16
N ILE A 142 4.42 -13.56 4.78
CA ILE A 142 3.91 -13.29 6.13
C ILE A 142 4.16 -14.51 7.01
N SER A 143 4.30 -14.28 8.32
CA SER A 143 4.46 -15.37 9.27
C SER A 143 3.19 -16.23 9.32
N MET A 144 3.33 -17.48 9.72
CA MET A 144 2.17 -18.36 9.95
C MET A 144 1.23 -17.75 10.98
N ARG A 145 1.77 -17.10 12.00
CA ARG A 145 0.99 -16.43 13.03
C ARG A 145 0.15 -15.29 12.45
N LEU A 146 0.73 -14.45 11.61
CA LEU A 146 0.01 -13.34 10.97
C LEU A 146 -1.03 -13.87 10.00
N ARG A 147 -0.69 -14.91 9.22
CA ARG A 147 -1.65 -15.56 8.31
C ARG A 147 -2.87 -16.06 9.07
N LYS A 148 -2.66 -16.80 10.15
CA LYS A 148 -3.73 -17.35 10.96
C LYS A 148 -4.61 -16.23 11.54
N HIS A 149 -3.99 -15.18 12.07
CA HIS A 149 -4.70 -14.03 12.61
C HIS A 149 -5.54 -13.33 11.53
N THR A 150 -4.96 -13.13 10.35
CA THR A 150 -5.65 -12.51 9.22
C THR A 150 -6.87 -13.30 8.81
N LEU A 151 -6.73 -14.63 8.66
CA LEU A 151 -7.85 -15.49 8.30
C LEU A 151 -8.94 -15.49 9.36
N THR A 152 -8.56 -15.43 10.63
CA THR A 152 -9.53 -15.32 11.73
C THR A 152 -10.32 -14.01 11.62
N LEU A 153 -9.63 -12.89 11.39
CA LEU A 153 -10.28 -11.58 11.21
C LEU A 153 -11.19 -11.57 9.97
N ALA A 154 -10.82 -12.30 8.95
CA ALA A 154 -11.62 -12.40 7.71
C ALA A 154 -12.83 -13.36 7.85
N GLY A 155 -12.96 -14.03 9.00
CA GLY A 155 -13.99 -15.05 9.17
C GLY A 155 -13.71 -16.36 8.43
N GLU A 156 -12.45 -16.61 8.10
CA GLU A 156 -11.98 -17.78 7.34
C GLU A 156 -11.04 -18.66 8.14
N GLY A 157 -10.98 -18.48 9.45
CA GLY A 157 -10.14 -19.29 10.31
C GLY A 157 -10.61 -20.73 10.33
N ASP A 158 -9.66 -21.67 10.45
CA ASP A 158 -9.99 -23.06 10.68
C ASP A 158 -10.58 -23.21 12.08
N ALA A 159 -11.70 -23.86 12.14
CA ALA A 159 -12.36 -24.14 13.41
C ALA A 159 -11.55 -25.13 14.25
#